data_13ad58cf96121e66be6d9fc9c60503ed
#
_entry.id   13ad58cf96121e66be6d9fc9c60503ed
#
_cell.length_a   1.000
_cell.length_b   1.000
_cell.length_c   1.000
_cell.angle_alpha   90.00
_cell.angle_beta   90.00
_cell.angle_gamma   90.00
#
_symmetry.space_group_name_H-M   'P 1'
#
loop_
_entity.id
_entity.type
_entity.pdbx_description
1 polymer ?
#
loop_
_entity_poly.entity_id
_entity_poly.type
_entity_poly.pdbx_seq_one_letter_code
_entity_poly.pdbx_strand_id
1 'polypeptide(L)'
;MRTLIDFSVLQEYNEKVLPRGDKLSALSSLVDWNAFLPIEHKLYKNKSERGGRPNISIIIMIKHLILQQLYGLSDPQLELQVADRFSFRVFLGTTEVIPDYSTVWLFRERLKENGMLEFIWEEFVNQLKAKGYD
;
A
#
# COMPACT_ATOMS: atom_id res chain seq x y z
N MET A 1 9.22 12.44 11.14
CA MET A 1 10.20 12.90 10.19
C MET A 1 9.70 12.71 8.77
N ARG A 2 9.94 13.71 8.00
CA ARG A 2 9.42 13.70 6.66
C ARG A 2 10.29 12.86 5.74
N THR A 3 9.68 12.01 5.01
CA THR A 3 10.42 11.22 4.04
C THR A 3 10.83 12.09 2.84
N LEU A 4 11.95 11.74 2.26
CA LEU A 4 12.46 12.43 1.09
C LEU A 4 12.21 11.69 -0.20
N ILE A 5 11.35 10.68 -0.15
CA ILE A 5 11.01 9.91 -1.33
C ILE A 5 10.33 10.81 -2.34
N ASP A 6 10.77 10.70 -3.58
CA ASP A 6 10.24 11.50 -4.67
C ASP A 6 8.99 10.83 -5.23
N PHE A 7 7.86 11.49 -5.06
CA PHE A 7 6.61 10.95 -5.52
C PHE A 7 6.23 11.41 -6.92
N SER A 8 7.15 12.06 -7.63
CA SER A 8 6.84 12.47 -8.99
C SER A 8 6.54 11.28 -9.89
N VAL A 9 7.11 10.12 -9.58
CA VAL A 9 6.85 8.90 -10.34
C VAL A 9 5.39 8.51 -10.23
N LEU A 10 4.82 8.61 -9.02
CA LEU A 10 3.40 8.32 -8.84
C LEU A 10 2.54 9.31 -9.60
N GLN A 11 2.93 10.57 -9.59
CA GLN A 11 2.20 11.58 -10.32
C GLN A 11 2.21 11.30 -11.81
N GLU A 12 3.37 10.91 -12.33
CA GLU A 12 3.47 10.57 -13.74
C GLU A 12 2.60 9.37 -14.07
N TYR A 13 2.59 8.37 -13.19
CA TYR A 13 1.73 7.21 -13.39
C TYR A 13 0.28 7.65 -13.49
N ASN A 14 -0.15 8.52 -12.57
CA ASN A 14 -1.53 9.02 -12.60
C ASN A 14 -1.85 9.73 -13.90
N GLU A 15 -0.90 10.53 -14.40
CA GLU A 15 -1.13 11.30 -15.61
C GLU A 15 -1.20 10.42 -16.84
N LYS A 16 -0.37 9.38 -16.90
CA LYS A 16 -0.31 8.55 -18.09
C LYS A 16 -1.36 7.43 -18.09
N VAL A 17 -1.68 6.91 -16.92
CA VAL A 17 -2.55 5.75 -16.83
C VAL A 17 -3.98 6.12 -16.51
N LEU A 18 -4.17 7.11 -15.63
CA LEU A 18 -5.51 7.48 -15.22
C LEU A 18 -6.45 7.81 -16.39
N PRO A 19 -6.01 8.58 -17.38
CA PRO A 19 -6.92 8.90 -18.50
C PRO A 19 -7.40 7.68 -19.25
N ARG A 20 -6.71 6.57 -19.12
CA ARG A 20 -7.11 5.33 -19.80
C ARG A 20 -8.05 4.50 -18.95
N GLY A 21 -8.40 4.98 -17.78
CA GLY A 21 -9.28 4.26 -16.88
C GLY A 21 -8.49 3.28 -16.04
N ASP A 22 -8.97 2.25 -15.71
CA ASP A 22 -8.46 1.06 -14.99
C ASP A 22 -7.00 1.10 -14.52
N LYS A 23 -6.60 2.20 -13.88
CA LYS A 23 -5.21 2.34 -13.49
C LYS A 23 -4.81 1.37 -12.36
N LEU A 24 -5.77 0.97 -11.53
CA LEU A 24 -5.45 0.06 -10.44
C LEU A 24 -5.18 -1.34 -10.97
N SER A 25 -5.90 -1.75 -12.01
CA SER A 25 -5.63 -3.04 -12.62
C SER A 25 -4.24 -3.05 -13.24
N ALA A 26 -3.89 -1.97 -13.93
CA ALA A 26 -2.56 -1.86 -14.52
C ALA A 26 -1.49 -1.90 -13.44
N LEU A 27 -1.71 -1.19 -12.35
CA LEU A 27 -0.75 -1.15 -11.25
C LEU A 27 -0.56 -2.52 -10.62
N SER A 28 -1.66 -3.27 -10.46
CA SER A 28 -1.57 -4.61 -9.92
C SER A 28 -0.63 -5.50 -10.74
N SER A 29 -0.65 -5.31 -12.05
CA SER A 29 0.19 -6.12 -12.93
C SER A 29 1.62 -5.63 -12.98
N LEU A 30 1.85 -4.34 -12.79
CA LEU A 30 3.17 -3.76 -12.90
C LEU A 30 4.07 -4.12 -11.72
N VAL A 31 3.50 -4.22 -10.55
CA VAL A 31 4.28 -4.31 -9.31
C VAL A 31 4.47 -5.76 -8.92
N ASP A 32 5.70 -6.11 -8.57
CA ASP A 32 5.99 -7.40 -7.97
C ASP A 32 5.76 -7.27 -6.46
N TRP A 33 4.59 -7.68 -6.03
CA TRP A 33 4.20 -7.54 -4.63
C TRP A 33 5.00 -8.43 -3.72
N ASN A 34 5.56 -9.51 -4.25
CA ASN A 34 6.36 -10.41 -3.42
C ASN A 34 7.65 -9.77 -2.93
N ALA A 35 8.05 -8.67 -3.54
CA ALA A 35 9.24 -7.96 -3.08
C ALA A 35 9.06 -7.42 -1.66
N PHE A 36 7.82 -7.29 -1.21
CA PHE A 36 7.55 -6.76 0.13
C PHE A 36 7.39 -7.82 1.18
N LEU A 37 7.38 -9.09 0.80
CA LEU A 37 7.15 -10.16 1.78
C LEU A 37 8.18 -10.23 2.89
N PRO A 38 9.47 -9.96 2.65
CA PRO A 38 10.44 -10.00 3.75
C PRO A 38 10.12 -9.07 4.90
N ILE A 39 9.36 -8.00 4.64
CA ILE A 39 8.97 -7.07 5.69
C ILE A 39 8.10 -7.76 6.73
N GLU A 40 7.31 -8.73 6.29
CA GLU A 40 6.38 -9.41 7.17
C GLU A 40 7.10 -10.08 8.33
N HIS A 41 8.21 -10.72 8.05
CA HIS A 41 8.98 -11.38 9.09
C HIS A 41 9.44 -10.40 10.15
N LYS A 42 9.93 -9.26 9.73
CA LYS A 42 10.43 -8.27 10.65
C LYS A 42 9.32 -7.62 11.45
N LEU A 43 8.21 -7.37 10.81
CA LEU A 43 7.14 -6.63 11.44
C LEU A 43 6.30 -7.49 12.35
N TYR A 44 6.10 -8.74 11.98
CA TYR A 44 5.19 -9.64 12.70
C TYR A 44 5.91 -10.79 13.40
N LYS A 45 7.17 -10.61 13.73
CA LYS A 45 7.91 -11.70 14.29
C LYS A 45 7.35 -12.16 15.64
N ASN A 46 6.65 -11.29 16.34
CA ASN A 46 6.07 -11.62 17.63
C ASN A 46 4.59 -11.89 17.57
N LYS A 47 4.07 -12.14 16.40
CA LYS A 47 2.62 -12.27 16.29
C LYS A 47 2.07 -13.46 17.07
N SER A 48 2.86 -14.50 17.23
CA SER A 48 2.39 -15.67 17.99
C SER A 48 2.15 -15.33 19.45
N GLU A 49 2.85 -14.35 19.96
CA GLU A 49 2.66 -13.94 21.34
C GLU A 49 1.36 -13.23 21.58
N ARG A 50 0.80 -12.68 20.52
CA ARG A 50 -0.47 -12.00 20.63
C ARG A 50 -1.62 -12.96 20.62
N GLY A 51 -1.37 -14.16 20.15
CA GLY A 51 -2.40 -15.17 20.06
C GLY A 51 -3.54 -14.67 19.22
N GLY A 52 -4.61 -15.32 19.26
CA GLY A 52 -5.86 -14.86 18.75
C GLY A 52 -5.89 -14.56 17.28
N ARG A 53 -6.07 -13.33 16.96
CA ARG A 53 -6.49 -12.93 15.64
C ARG A 53 -5.40 -12.96 14.60
N PRO A 54 -5.64 -13.54 13.42
CA PRO A 54 -4.65 -13.48 12.35
C PRO A 54 -4.43 -12.05 11.91
N ASN A 55 -3.20 -11.77 11.51
CA ASN A 55 -2.88 -10.48 10.94
C ASN A 55 -3.37 -10.42 9.50
N ILE A 56 -3.73 -9.22 9.08
CA ILE A 56 -4.04 -8.98 7.70
C ILE A 56 -2.73 -9.04 6.91
N SER A 57 -2.78 -9.58 5.70
CA SER A 57 -1.61 -9.73 4.87
C SER A 57 -0.85 -8.41 4.73
N ILE A 58 0.48 -8.50 4.80
CA ILE A 58 1.32 -7.32 4.63
C ILE A 58 1.08 -6.66 3.27
N ILE A 59 0.85 -7.47 2.24
CA ILE A 59 0.64 -6.93 0.91
C ILE A 59 -0.65 -6.12 0.88
N ILE A 60 -1.71 -6.61 1.51
CA ILE A 60 -2.97 -5.88 1.57
C ILE A 60 -2.77 -4.55 2.30
N MET A 61 -2.03 -4.57 3.39
CA MET A 61 -1.78 -3.34 4.13
C MET A 61 -0.97 -2.34 3.32
N ILE A 62 0.04 -2.82 2.61
CA ILE A 62 0.84 -1.94 1.76
C ILE A 62 -0.01 -1.35 0.65
N LYS A 63 -0.89 -2.15 0.08
CA LYS A 63 -1.79 -1.65 -0.96
C LYS A 63 -2.70 -0.54 -0.44
N HIS A 64 -3.11 -0.63 0.84
CA HIS A 64 -3.87 0.47 1.43
C HIS A 64 -3.07 1.76 1.42
N LEU A 65 -1.80 1.68 1.79
CA LEU A 65 -0.96 2.88 1.80
C LEU A 65 -0.79 3.45 0.40
N ILE A 66 -0.68 2.57 -0.59
CA ILE A 66 -0.56 3.00 -1.97
C ILE A 66 -1.83 3.68 -2.44
N LEU A 67 -3.00 3.11 -2.14
CA LEU A 67 -4.26 3.76 -2.49
C LEU A 67 -4.36 5.14 -1.86
N GLN A 68 -3.95 5.24 -0.61
CA GLN A 68 -4.01 6.51 0.09
C GLN A 68 -3.15 7.55 -0.60
N GLN A 69 -1.97 7.17 -1.03
CA GLN A 69 -1.06 8.09 -1.68
C GLN A 69 -1.55 8.47 -3.08
N LEU A 70 -2.03 7.49 -3.84
CA LEU A 70 -2.50 7.74 -5.19
C LEU A 70 -3.70 8.66 -5.24
N TYR A 71 -4.60 8.53 -4.29
CA TYR A 71 -5.86 9.27 -4.32
C TYR A 71 -5.89 10.42 -3.31
N GLY A 72 -4.81 10.61 -2.56
CA GLY A 72 -4.72 11.74 -1.63
C GLY A 72 -5.73 11.66 -0.51
N LEU A 73 -5.86 10.49 0.13
CA LEU A 73 -6.90 10.25 1.11
C LEU A 73 -6.37 10.29 2.54
N SER A 74 -7.15 10.86 3.45
CA SER A 74 -6.88 10.72 4.86
C SER A 74 -7.20 9.29 5.30
N ASP A 75 -6.80 8.92 6.51
CA ASP A 75 -7.09 7.58 6.99
C ASP A 75 -8.60 7.28 7.02
N PRO A 76 -9.45 8.17 7.58
CA PRO A 76 -10.89 7.90 7.53
C PRO A 76 -11.46 7.88 6.11
N GLN A 77 -10.95 8.74 5.23
CA GLN A 77 -11.41 8.74 3.85
C GLN A 77 -11.04 7.45 3.14
N LEU A 78 -9.86 6.94 3.43
CA LEU A 78 -9.43 5.67 2.84
C LEU A 78 -10.39 4.55 3.24
N GLU A 79 -10.75 4.49 4.51
CA GLU A 79 -11.68 3.47 4.97
C GLU A 79 -13.00 3.54 4.23
N LEU A 80 -13.55 4.75 4.08
CA LEU A 80 -14.80 4.93 3.38
C LEU A 80 -14.70 4.54 1.91
N GLN A 81 -13.61 4.93 1.25
CA GLN A 81 -13.44 4.62 -0.15
C GLN A 81 -13.27 3.12 -0.39
N VAL A 82 -12.55 2.45 0.49
CA VAL A 82 -12.40 1.01 0.37
C VAL A 82 -13.76 0.33 0.52
N ALA A 83 -14.59 0.82 1.41
CA ALA A 83 -15.91 0.25 1.59
C ALA A 83 -16.82 0.47 0.38
N ASP A 84 -16.68 1.62 -0.27
CA ASP A 84 -17.60 2.02 -1.33
C ASP A 84 -17.16 1.63 -2.74
N ARG A 85 -15.86 1.59 -2.99
CA ARG A 85 -15.37 1.40 -4.35
C ARG A 85 -14.99 -0.04 -4.61
N PHE A 86 -15.71 -0.66 -5.52
CA PHE A 86 -15.41 -2.02 -5.91
C PHE A 86 -14.00 -2.15 -6.48
N SER A 87 -13.56 -1.15 -7.25
CA SER A 87 -12.22 -1.21 -7.83
C SER A 87 -11.13 -1.25 -6.77
N PHE A 88 -11.36 -0.59 -5.63
CA PHE A 88 -10.40 -0.64 -4.54
C PHE A 88 -10.30 -2.06 -3.98
N ARG A 89 -11.45 -2.70 -3.81
CA ARG A 89 -11.46 -4.06 -3.26
C ARG A 89 -10.81 -5.05 -4.22
N VAL A 90 -11.04 -4.88 -5.50
CA VAL A 90 -10.39 -5.74 -6.49
C VAL A 90 -8.88 -5.56 -6.43
N PHE A 91 -8.43 -4.31 -6.31
CA PHE A 91 -7.00 -4.03 -6.19
C PHE A 91 -6.42 -4.70 -4.94
N LEU A 92 -7.13 -4.62 -3.83
CA LEU A 92 -6.66 -5.23 -2.58
C LEU A 92 -6.65 -6.75 -2.65
N GLY A 93 -7.50 -7.32 -3.47
CA GLY A 93 -7.55 -8.77 -3.63
C GLY A 93 -8.31 -9.49 -2.53
N THR A 94 -9.13 -8.76 -1.78
CA THR A 94 -9.93 -9.37 -0.73
C THR A 94 -11.24 -8.63 -0.57
N THR A 95 -12.25 -9.37 -0.13
CA THR A 95 -13.54 -8.77 0.20
C THR A 95 -13.94 -9.11 1.63
N GLU A 96 -13.08 -9.78 2.36
CA GLU A 96 -13.48 -10.32 3.65
C GLU A 96 -13.12 -9.42 4.82
N VAL A 97 -11.83 -9.14 4.97
CA VAL A 97 -11.39 -8.36 6.12
C VAL A 97 -10.79 -7.07 5.61
N ILE A 98 -11.44 -5.98 5.94
CA ILE A 98 -10.98 -4.66 5.57
C ILE A 98 -10.58 -3.94 6.85
N PRO A 99 -9.32 -3.53 6.97
CA PRO A 99 -8.90 -2.85 8.19
C PRO A 99 -9.59 -1.50 8.32
N ASP A 100 -9.90 -1.12 9.54
CA ASP A 100 -10.42 0.22 9.76
C ASP A 100 -9.25 1.21 9.73
N TYR A 101 -9.58 2.50 9.85
CA TYR A 101 -8.56 3.52 9.67
C TYR A 101 -7.51 3.48 10.79
N SER A 102 -7.89 3.09 11.99
CA SER A 102 -6.90 3.04 13.07
C SER A 102 -5.92 1.89 12.85
N THR A 103 -6.37 0.80 12.27
CA THR A 103 -5.48 -0.32 11.95
C THR A 103 -4.46 0.11 10.89
N VAL A 104 -4.91 0.83 9.87
CA VAL A 104 -4.00 1.33 8.84
C VAL A 104 -3.00 2.31 9.46
N TRP A 105 -3.49 3.19 10.33
CA TRP A 105 -2.62 4.16 10.99
C TRP A 105 -1.55 3.46 11.82
N LEU A 106 -1.94 2.46 12.58
CA LEU A 106 -0.99 1.72 13.41
C LEU A 106 0.06 1.00 12.55
N PHE A 107 -0.38 0.42 11.45
CA PHE A 107 0.54 -0.25 10.54
C PHE A 107 1.59 0.73 10.04
N ARG A 108 1.16 1.90 9.60
CA ARG A 108 2.09 2.90 9.11
C ARG A 108 3.05 3.36 10.19
N GLU A 109 2.56 3.54 11.42
CA GLU A 109 3.43 3.95 12.50
C GLU A 109 4.47 2.89 12.84
N ARG A 110 4.07 1.63 12.79
CA ARG A 110 5.01 0.54 13.02
C ARG A 110 6.08 0.49 11.95
N LEU A 111 5.69 0.73 10.71
CA LEU A 111 6.66 0.79 9.63
C LEU A 111 7.66 1.91 9.86
N LYS A 112 7.17 3.06 10.30
CA LYS A 112 8.04 4.20 10.55
C LYS A 112 9.02 3.91 11.69
N GLU A 113 8.53 3.29 12.74
CA GLU A 113 9.38 2.98 13.89
C GLU A 113 10.48 1.99 13.53
N ASN A 114 10.24 1.14 12.58
CA ASN A 114 11.21 0.13 12.17
C ASN A 114 12.01 0.53 10.93
N GLY A 115 11.83 1.76 10.46
CA GLY A 115 12.56 2.24 9.29
C GLY A 115 12.19 1.55 8.00
N MET A 116 11.01 0.96 7.94
CA MET A 116 10.59 0.21 6.77
C MET A 116 9.70 0.99 5.82
N LEU A 117 9.13 2.10 6.28
CA LEU A 117 8.23 2.85 5.42
C LEU A 117 8.95 3.39 4.19
N GLU A 118 10.14 3.90 4.39
CA GLU A 118 10.93 4.42 3.28
C GLU A 118 11.32 3.30 2.32
N PHE A 119 11.65 2.13 2.86
CA PHE A 119 11.99 1.00 2.01
C PHE A 119 10.83 0.65 1.09
N ILE A 120 9.61 0.64 1.64
CA ILE A 120 8.44 0.30 0.84
C ILE A 120 8.27 1.30 -0.31
N TRP A 121 8.36 2.59 0.00
CA TRP A 121 8.17 3.59 -1.04
C TRP A 121 9.29 3.56 -2.07
N GLU A 122 10.53 3.36 -1.63
CA GLU A 122 11.64 3.27 -2.56
C GLU A 122 11.49 2.08 -3.48
N GLU A 123 11.10 0.95 -2.92
CA GLU A 123 10.90 -0.24 -3.75
C GLU A 123 9.79 -0.04 -4.76
N PHE A 124 8.68 0.54 -4.30
CA PHE A 124 7.55 0.79 -5.18
C PHE A 124 7.93 1.75 -6.31
N VAL A 125 8.57 2.85 -5.95
CA VAL A 125 8.98 3.84 -6.95
C VAL A 125 9.98 3.23 -7.92
N ASN A 126 10.94 2.47 -7.42
CA ASN A 126 11.94 1.85 -8.28
C ASN A 126 11.32 0.89 -9.27
N GLN A 127 10.32 0.14 -8.85
CA GLN A 127 9.63 -0.76 -9.76
C GLN A 127 8.91 0.00 -10.87
N LEU A 128 8.29 1.12 -10.52
CA LEU A 128 7.63 1.93 -11.55
C LEU A 128 8.63 2.53 -12.51
N LYS A 129 9.77 2.99 -12.01
CA LYS A 129 10.80 3.52 -12.89
C LYS A 129 11.31 2.46 -13.84
N ALA A 130 11.46 1.24 -13.36
CA ALA A 130 11.94 0.15 -14.20
C ALA A 130 10.96 -0.16 -15.32
N LYS A 131 9.70 0.25 -15.19
CA LYS A 131 8.70 0.05 -16.23
C LYS A 131 8.49 1.30 -17.08
N GLY A 132 9.33 2.31 -16.91
CA GLY A 132 9.31 3.48 -17.77
C GLY A 132 8.59 4.69 -17.20
N TYR A 133 8.22 4.66 -15.94
CA TYR A 133 7.56 5.81 -15.31
C TYR A 133 8.59 6.57 -14.48
N ASP A 134 9.16 7.57 -15.02
CA ASP A 134 10.01 8.44 -14.25
C ASP A 134 9.93 9.87 -14.80
#